data_11afddb4533d6f2006d22b22a0db86ae
#
_entry.id   11afddb4533d6f2006d22b22a0db86ae
#
_cell.length_a   1.000
_cell.length_b   1.000
_cell.length_c   1.000
_cell.angle_alpha   90.00
_cell.angle_beta   90.00
_cell.angle_gamma   90.00
#
_symmetry.space_group_name_H-M   'P 1'
#
loop_
_entity.id
_entity.type
_entity.pdbx_description
1 polymer ?
#
loop_
_entity_poly.entity_id
_entity_poly.type
_entity_poly.pdbx_seq_one_letter_code
_entity_poly.pdbx_strand_id
1 'polypeptide(L)'
;MNKQEEENYNSSSYYYFFLDKMIHNIKFRAFVYEGEDIGEISQAILNILPEAEIEAEEAEGLMEDKIIILSGVISKKRYTKAFFNKLLELDTDKLNTDLERKIDNKGNWFLRFSKNDAFNEKWTIIDSGDSIHLKIKIAAYPARKEIAIDKIRVVFN
;
A
#
# COMPACT_ATOMS: atom_id res chain seq x y z
N MET A 1 11.21 36.79 10.64
CA MET A 1 11.54 35.36 10.71
C MET A 1 13.05 35.20 10.77
N ASN A 2 13.57 34.45 11.73
CA ASN A 2 15.00 34.22 11.77
C ASN A 2 15.38 33.08 10.83
N LYS A 3 16.68 32.89 10.59
CA LYS A 3 17.20 31.92 9.64
C LYS A 3 16.78 30.48 9.97
N GLN A 4 16.67 30.15 11.24
CA GLN A 4 16.28 28.83 11.70
C GLN A 4 14.78 28.55 11.49
N GLU A 5 13.93 29.55 11.62
CA GLU A 5 12.49 29.45 11.32
C GLU A 5 12.25 29.24 9.83
N GLU A 6 13.04 29.90 8.95
CA GLU A 6 12.98 29.68 7.51
C GLU A 6 13.40 28.24 7.12
N GLU A 7 14.45 27.72 7.72
CA GLU A 7 14.92 26.35 7.49
C GLU A 7 13.86 25.33 7.93
N ASN A 8 13.24 25.53 9.08
CA ASN A 8 12.18 24.65 9.59
C ASN A 8 10.93 24.70 8.70
N TYR A 9 10.55 25.88 8.25
CA TYR A 9 9.42 26.06 7.33
C TYR A 9 9.65 25.35 6.00
N ASN A 10 10.83 25.53 5.40
CA ASN A 10 11.20 24.88 4.14
C ASN A 10 11.26 23.38 4.28
N SER A 11 11.83 22.85 5.37
CA SER A 11 11.89 21.41 5.65
C SER A 11 10.48 20.81 5.75
N SER A 12 9.57 21.46 6.48
CA SER A 12 8.18 21.04 6.61
C SER A 12 7.45 21.05 5.26
N SER A 13 7.67 22.08 4.44
CA SER A 13 7.10 22.19 3.09
C SER A 13 7.57 21.07 2.16
N TYR A 14 8.86 20.72 2.18
CA TYR A 14 9.41 19.61 1.43
C TYR A 14 8.84 18.28 1.87
N TYR A 15 8.69 18.06 3.17
CA TYR A 15 8.10 16.83 3.72
C TYR A 15 6.69 16.61 3.19
N TYR A 16 5.82 17.63 3.25
CA TYR A 16 4.45 17.55 2.72
C TYR A 16 4.43 17.33 1.20
N PHE A 17 5.33 17.96 0.49
CA PHE A 17 5.46 17.75 -0.96
C PHE A 17 5.78 16.29 -1.29
N PHE A 18 6.72 15.66 -0.57
CA PHE A 18 7.05 14.25 -0.79
C PHE A 18 5.89 13.33 -0.47
N LEU A 19 5.17 13.57 0.64
CA LEU A 19 4.00 12.78 1.02
C LEU A 19 2.90 12.85 -0.05
N ASP A 20 2.61 14.04 -0.58
CA ASP A 20 1.58 14.25 -1.59
C ASP A 20 1.88 13.54 -2.90
N LYS A 21 3.17 13.39 -3.22
CA LYS A 21 3.64 12.81 -4.48
C LYS A 21 4.36 11.48 -4.32
N MET A 22 4.19 10.81 -3.19
CA MET A 22 4.86 9.54 -2.95
C MET A 22 4.28 8.41 -3.78
N ILE A 23 2.95 8.31 -3.82
CA ILE A 23 2.26 7.21 -4.47
C ILE A 23 1.44 7.72 -5.65
N HIS A 24 1.64 7.08 -6.81
CA HIS A 24 0.87 7.36 -8.01
C HIS A 24 -0.49 6.64 -7.98
N ASN A 25 -0.48 5.36 -7.68
CA ASN A 25 -1.70 4.57 -7.48
C ASN A 25 -1.43 3.34 -6.60
N ILE A 26 -2.51 2.77 -6.09
CA ILE A 26 -2.50 1.52 -5.33
C ILE A 26 -3.48 0.57 -6.00
N LYS A 27 -2.98 -0.54 -6.53
CA LYS A 27 -3.80 -1.64 -7.02
C LYS A 27 -3.89 -2.69 -5.92
N PHE A 28 -5.08 -3.17 -5.64
CA PHE A 28 -5.27 -4.19 -4.61
C PHE A 28 -6.01 -5.40 -5.17
N ARG A 29 -5.76 -6.54 -4.56
CA ARG A 29 -6.39 -7.80 -4.90
C ARG A 29 -6.44 -8.71 -3.68
N ALA A 30 -7.57 -9.39 -3.51
CA ALA A 30 -7.73 -10.44 -2.52
C ALA A 30 -8.60 -11.55 -3.09
N PHE A 31 -8.30 -12.80 -2.71
CA PHE A 31 -9.09 -13.95 -3.10
C PHE A 31 -10.10 -14.28 -2.00
N VAL A 32 -11.32 -14.63 -2.40
CA VAL A 32 -12.32 -15.20 -1.51
C VAL A 32 -12.47 -16.66 -1.91
N TYR A 33 -11.99 -17.55 -1.04
CA TYR A 33 -12.04 -18.98 -1.27
C TYR A 33 -13.40 -19.55 -0.83
N GLU A 34 -13.71 -20.76 -1.29
CA GLU A 34 -14.91 -21.46 -0.86
C GLU A 34 -14.94 -21.57 0.66
N GLY A 35 -16.08 -21.25 1.26
CA GLY A 35 -16.27 -21.24 2.71
C GLY A 35 -15.91 -19.91 3.40
N GLU A 36 -15.24 -18.98 2.69
CA GLU A 36 -15.00 -17.64 3.21
C GLU A 36 -16.18 -16.71 2.90
N ASP A 37 -16.39 -15.73 3.77
CA ASP A 37 -17.45 -14.73 3.62
C ASP A 37 -16.94 -13.52 2.82
N ILE A 38 -17.54 -13.28 1.66
CA ILE A 38 -17.15 -12.15 0.79
C ILE A 38 -17.32 -10.79 1.49
N GLY A 39 -18.32 -10.66 2.36
CA GLY A 39 -18.56 -9.43 3.12
C GLY A 39 -17.43 -9.16 4.11
N GLU A 40 -16.92 -10.18 4.78
CA GLU A 40 -15.80 -10.05 5.71
C GLU A 40 -14.50 -9.69 5.00
N ILE A 41 -14.21 -10.31 3.85
CA ILE A 41 -13.02 -10.00 3.08
C ILE A 41 -13.11 -8.59 2.49
N SER A 42 -14.29 -8.19 2.02
CA SER A 42 -14.53 -6.81 1.56
C SER A 42 -14.30 -5.79 2.68
N GLN A 43 -14.79 -6.10 3.89
CA GLN A 43 -14.57 -5.22 5.04
C GLN A 43 -13.08 -5.15 5.41
N ALA A 44 -12.36 -6.26 5.32
CA ALA A 44 -10.91 -6.27 5.55
C ALA A 44 -10.18 -5.34 4.58
N ILE A 45 -10.56 -5.35 3.29
CA ILE A 45 -10.02 -4.43 2.29
C ILE A 45 -10.32 -2.98 2.68
N LEU A 46 -11.57 -2.68 3.06
CA LEU A 46 -11.99 -1.33 3.42
C LEU A 46 -11.31 -0.84 4.70
N ASN A 47 -10.90 -1.72 5.59
CA ASN A 47 -10.13 -1.34 6.78
C ASN A 47 -8.69 -0.93 6.45
N ILE A 48 -8.17 -1.36 5.29
CA ILE A 48 -6.87 -0.91 4.77
C ILE A 48 -7.05 0.30 3.84
N LEU A 49 -8.05 0.25 2.97
CA LEU A 49 -8.31 1.24 1.94
C LEU A 49 -9.79 1.66 2.00
N PRO A 50 -10.13 2.60 2.91
CA PRO A 50 -11.53 2.95 3.20
C PRO A 50 -12.34 3.44 2.00
N GLU A 51 -11.69 4.04 1.01
CA GLU A 51 -12.34 4.61 -0.17
C GLU A 51 -12.32 3.66 -1.37
N ALA A 52 -11.94 2.39 -1.17
CA ALA A 52 -11.85 1.42 -2.26
C ALA A 52 -13.22 1.14 -2.88
N GLU A 53 -13.27 1.19 -4.20
CA GLU A 53 -14.37 0.62 -4.98
C GLU A 53 -13.96 -0.80 -5.35
N ILE A 54 -14.68 -1.77 -4.82
CA ILE A 54 -14.32 -3.19 -4.94
C ILE A 54 -15.08 -3.82 -6.09
N GLU A 55 -14.36 -4.37 -7.07
CA GLU A 55 -14.91 -5.18 -8.14
C GLU A 55 -14.75 -6.65 -7.78
N ALA A 56 -15.76 -7.46 -8.09
CA ALA A 56 -15.75 -8.90 -7.83
C ALA A 56 -15.82 -9.65 -9.16
N GLU A 57 -14.96 -10.62 -9.33
CA GLU A 57 -14.90 -11.47 -10.51
C GLU A 57 -14.79 -12.93 -10.09
N GLU A 58 -15.61 -13.80 -10.70
CA GLU A 58 -15.52 -15.23 -10.47
C GLU A 58 -14.39 -15.82 -11.30
N ALA A 59 -13.61 -16.72 -10.70
CA ALA A 59 -12.55 -17.47 -11.36
C ALA A 59 -12.62 -18.94 -10.91
N GLU A 60 -12.10 -19.85 -11.72
CA GLU A 60 -11.96 -21.24 -11.35
C GLU A 60 -10.56 -21.50 -10.81
N GLY A 61 -10.48 -22.16 -9.65
CA GLY A 61 -9.23 -22.63 -9.09
C GLY A 61 -8.77 -23.94 -9.75
N LEU A 62 -7.62 -24.44 -9.30
CA LEU A 62 -6.97 -25.63 -9.84
C LEU A 62 -7.79 -26.91 -9.70
N MET A 63 -8.75 -26.96 -8.77
CA MET A 63 -9.60 -28.12 -8.47
C MET A 63 -11.06 -27.86 -8.83
N GLU A 64 -11.32 -27.01 -9.79
CA GLU A 64 -12.66 -26.56 -10.20
C GLU A 64 -13.42 -25.82 -9.07
N ASP A 65 -12.70 -25.42 -8.01
CA ASP A 65 -13.27 -24.61 -6.93
C ASP A 65 -13.58 -23.21 -7.42
N LYS A 66 -14.71 -22.67 -7.00
CA LYS A 66 -15.06 -21.29 -7.30
C LYS A 66 -14.28 -20.34 -6.39
N ILE A 67 -13.53 -19.46 -6.99
CA ILE A 67 -12.79 -18.40 -6.29
C ILE A 67 -13.35 -17.08 -6.76
N ILE A 68 -13.59 -16.16 -5.83
CA ILE A 68 -13.95 -14.79 -6.16
C ILE A 68 -12.71 -13.94 -5.99
N ILE A 69 -12.39 -13.14 -6.98
CA ILE A 69 -11.29 -12.18 -6.93
C ILE A 69 -11.88 -10.80 -6.67
N LEU A 70 -11.50 -10.20 -5.54
CA LEU A 70 -11.84 -8.82 -5.22
C LEU A 70 -10.67 -7.94 -5.60
N SER A 71 -10.90 -6.88 -6.36
CA SER A 71 -9.83 -6.01 -6.85
C SER A 71 -10.29 -4.58 -7.07
N GLY A 72 -9.33 -3.69 -7.23
CA GLY A 72 -9.59 -2.30 -7.56
C GLY A 72 -8.32 -1.47 -7.61
N VAL A 73 -8.49 -0.18 -7.83
CA VAL A 73 -7.39 0.79 -7.93
C VAL A 73 -7.77 2.05 -7.17
N ILE A 74 -6.83 2.57 -6.39
CA ILE A 74 -6.95 3.88 -5.75
C ILE A 74 -5.90 4.81 -6.37
N SER A 75 -6.33 5.96 -6.90
CA SER A 75 -5.45 6.90 -7.58
C SER A 75 -5.59 8.34 -7.09
N LYS A 76 -6.65 8.68 -6.34
CA LYS A 76 -6.81 10.04 -5.81
C LYS A 76 -5.74 10.32 -4.77
N LYS A 77 -5.05 11.44 -4.90
CA LYS A 77 -3.92 11.84 -4.05
C LYS A 77 -4.25 11.85 -2.58
N ARG A 78 -5.41 12.37 -2.19
CA ARG A 78 -5.81 12.41 -0.77
C ARG A 78 -5.92 11.02 -0.15
N TYR A 79 -6.33 10.02 -0.94
CA TYR A 79 -6.48 8.65 -0.47
C TYR A 79 -5.14 7.92 -0.40
N THR A 80 -4.30 8.08 -1.44
CA THR A 80 -2.95 7.50 -1.42
C THR A 80 -2.09 8.11 -0.33
N LYS A 81 -2.23 9.41 -0.08
CA LYS A 81 -1.55 10.11 1.01
C LYS A 81 -2.01 9.59 2.38
N ALA A 82 -3.32 9.45 2.58
CA ALA A 82 -3.86 8.93 3.84
C ALA A 82 -3.34 7.51 4.13
N PHE A 83 -3.30 6.65 3.11
CA PHE A 83 -2.73 5.32 3.22
C PHE A 83 -1.25 5.38 3.62
N PHE A 84 -0.45 6.20 2.94
CA PHE A 84 0.98 6.30 3.23
C PHE A 84 1.25 6.84 4.63
N ASN A 85 0.49 7.85 5.07
CA ASN A 85 0.61 8.38 6.44
C ASN A 85 0.35 7.29 7.49
N LYS A 86 -0.66 6.45 7.27
CA LYS A 86 -0.96 5.35 8.19
C LYS A 86 0.11 4.26 8.14
N LEU A 87 0.67 4.00 6.97
CA LEU A 87 1.77 3.06 6.81
C LEU A 87 3.00 3.50 7.62
N LEU A 88 3.27 4.80 7.70
CA LEU A 88 4.37 5.36 8.48
C LEU A 88 4.21 5.16 9.99
N GLU A 89 3.02 4.83 10.47
CA GLU A 89 2.77 4.51 11.88
C GLU A 89 3.20 3.09 12.25
N LEU A 90 3.50 2.25 11.25
CA LEU A 90 3.95 0.87 11.44
C LEU A 90 5.46 0.83 11.75
N ASP A 91 6.02 -0.36 11.83
CA ASP A 91 7.45 -0.57 11.97
C ASP A 91 8.19 -0.14 10.69
N THR A 92 8.60 1.12 10.64
CA THR A 92 9.27 1.69 9.47
C THR A 92 10.67 1.12 9.27
N ASP A 93 11.35 0.65 10.32
CA ASP A 93 12.67 0.02 10.20
C ASP A 93 12.56 -1.29 9.41
N LYS A 94 11.55 -2.10 9.70
CA LYS A 94 11.30 -3.33 8.95
C LYS A 94 10.90 -3.04 7.50
N LEU A 95 10.01 -2.07 7.29
CA LEU A 95 9.62 -1.63 5.94
C LEU A 95 10.84 -1.19 5.13
N ASN A 96 11.70 -0.39 5.73
CA ASN A 96 12.93 0.11 5.09
C ASN A 96 13.89 -1.03 4.74
N THR A 97 14.09 -1.97 5.66
CA THR A 97 14.96 -3.13 5.45
C THR A 97 14.48 -3.99 4.27
N ASP A 98 13.19 -4.12 4.10
CA ASP A 98 12.58 -4.97 3.07
C ASP A 98 12.40 -4.30 1.71
N LEU A 99 12.70 -3.01 1.56
CA LEU A 99 12.49 -2.27 0.31
C LEU A 99 13.16 -2.92 -0.90
N GLU A 100 14.43 -3.31 -0.77
CA GLU A 100 15.19 -3.92 -1.86
C GLU A 100 14.50 -5.18 -2.41
N ARG A 101 13.89 -5.94 -1.52
CA ARG A 101 13.23 -7.20 -1.85
C ARG A 101 11.83 -6.99 -2.40
N LYS A 102 11.16 -5.92 -2.01
CA LYS A 102 9.73 -5.70 -2.28
C LYS A 102 9.44 -4.69 -3.38
N ILE A 103 10.44 -4.03 -3.91
CA ILE A 103 10.25 -3.08 -5.03
C ILE A 103 10.82 -3.70 -6.31
N ASP A 104 10.01 -3.70 -7.37
CA ASP A 104 10.43 -4.22 -8.67
C ASP A 104 11.17 -3.16 -9.51
N ASN A 105 11.66 -3.57 -10.68
CA ASN A 105 12.44 -2.71 -11.56
C ASN A 105 11.66 -1.53 -12.15
N LYS A 106 10.33 -1.56 -12.03
CA LYS A 106 9.43 -0.50 -12.52
C LYS A 106 9.01 0.46 -11.41
N GLY A 107 9.52 0.28 -10.18
CA GLY A 107 9.18 1.12 -9.06
C GLY A 107 7.83 0.78 -8.43
N ASN A 108 7.38 -0.45 -8.54
CA ASN A 108 6.20 -0.94 -7.83
C ASN A 108 6.60 -1.57 -6.50
N TRP A 109 5.95 -1.17 -5.44
CA TRP A 109 6.15 -1.70 -4.10
C TRP A 109 5.05 -2.69 -3.78
N PHE A 110 5.40 -3.93 -3.48
CA PHE A 110 4.46 -4.99 -3.18
C PHE A 110 4.38 -5.22 -1.68
N LEU A 111 3.18 -5.05 -1.13
CA LEU A 111 2.89 -5.31 0.27
C LEU A 111 1.74 -6.32 0.37
N ARG A 112 1.77 -7.15 1.41
CA ARG A 112 0.71 -8.10 1.73
C ARG A 112 0.23 -7.83 3.15
N PHE A 113 -1.07 -7.72 3.31
CA PHE A 113 -1.69 -7.57 4.63
C PHE A 113 -2.45 -8.83 5.01
N SER A 114 -2.35 -9.25 6.26
CA SER A 114 -3.15 -10.35 6.78
C SER A 114 -4.64 -10.01 6.67
N LYS A 115 -5.42 -10.87 6.00
CA LYS A 115 -6.88 -10.69 5.88
C LYS A 115 -7.56 -10.66 7.24
N ASN A 116 -7.21 -11.62 8.11
CA ASN A 116 -7.84 -11.75 9.41
C ASN A 116 -7.54 -10.54 10.30
N ASP A 117 -6.29 -10.10 10.33
CA ASP A 117 -5.90 -8.93 11.11
C ASP A 117 -6.54 -7.66 10.54
N ALA A 118 -6.60 -7.52 9.22
CA ALA A 118 -7.26 -6.38 8.56
C ALA A 118 -8.75 -6.34 8.87
N PHE A 119 -9.42 -7.47 8.89
CA PHE A 119 -10.83 -7.55 9.30
C PHE A 119 -11.02 -7.07 10.76
N ASN A 120 -10.04 -7.32 11.61
CA ASN A 120 -10.03 -6.85 13.00
C ASN A 120 -9.39 -5.46 13.17
N GLU A 121 -9.36 -4.67 12.10
CA GLU A 121 -8.86 -3.29 12.07
C GLU A 121 -7.36 -3.15 12.45
N LYS A 122 -6.59 -4.21 12.21
CA LYS A 122 -5.16 -4.22 12.48
C LYS A 122 -4.36 -4.37 11.18
N TRP A 123 -3.40 -3.50 10.98
CA TRP A 123 -2.51 -3.54 9.82
C TRP A 123 -1.30 -4.42 10.14
N THR A 124 -1.31 -5.64 9.64
CA THR A 124 -0.21 -6.59 9.82
C THR A 124 0.33 -7.00 8.45
N ILE A 125 1.58 -6.63 8.19
CA ILE A 125 2.26 -6.98 6.93
C ILE A 125 2.84 -8.38 7.08
N ILE A 126 2.57 -9.23 6.10
CA ILE A 126 3.06 -10.61 6.04
C ILE A 126 3.85 -10.84 4.76
N ASP A 127 4.72 -11.83 4.77
CA ASP A 127 5.62 -12.10 3.64
C ASP A 127 5.06 -13.09 2.63
N SER A 128 4.14 -13.93 3.06
CA SER A 128 3.60 -15.00 2.21
C SER A 128 2.24 -15.45 2.71
N GLY A 129 1.57 -16.25 1.89
CA GLY A 129 0.30 -16.84 2.22
C GLY A 129 -0.88 -16.02 1.72
N ASP A 130 -2.08 -16.43 2.16
CA ASP A 130 -3.33 -15.79 1.80
C ASP A 130 -3.43 -14.41 2.44
N SER A 131 -3.65 -13.39 1.61
CA SER A 131 -3.51 -12.01 2.04
C SER A 131 -4.24 -11.04 1.13
N ILE A 132 -4.34 -9.79 1.58
CA ILE A 132 -4.69 -8.67 0.71
C ILE A 132 -3.39 -8.18 0.08
N HIS A 133 -3.29 -8.32 -1.25
CA HIS A 133 -2.12 -7.91 -2.02
C HIS A 133 -2.26 -6.47 -2.47
N LEU A 134 -1.24 -5.65 -2.20
CA LEU A 134 -1.15 -4.30 -2.71
C LEU A 134 0.04 -4.17 -3.65
N LYS A 135 -0.20 -3.57 -4.81
CA LYS A 135 0.83 -3.15 -5.76
C LYS A 135 0.80 -1.63 -5.79
N ILE A 136 1.79 -1.02 -5.14
CA ILE A 136 1.86 0.42 -4.93
C ILE A 136 2.83 1.01 -5.94
N LYS A 137 2.32 1.79 -6.89
CA LYS A 137 3.16 2.50 -7.85
C LYS A 137 3.73 3.74 -7.19
N ILE A 138 5.05 3.75 -6.97
CA ILE A 138 5.73 4.92 -6.44
C ILE A 138 5.86 5.96 -7.53
N ALA A 139 5.58 7.21 -7.20
CA ALA A 139 5.69 8.33 -8.13
C ALA A 139 7.17 8.73 -8.30
N ALA A 140 7.92 7.90 -9.01
CA ALA A 140 9.34 8.08 -9.28
C ALA A 140 9.55 8.33 -10.78
N TYR A 141 10.41 9.28 -11.11
CA TYR A 141 10.72 9.63 -12.49
C TYR A 141 12.25 9.75 -12.67
N PRO A 142 12.87 8.85 -13.47
CA PRO A 142 12.25 7.71 -14.16
C PRO A 142 11.75 6.64 -13.20
N ALA A 143 10.79 5.83 -13.66
CA ALA A 143 10.17 4.77 -12.86
C ALA A 143 11.11 3.56 -12.78
N ARG A 144 12.04 3.61 -11.84
CA ARG A 144 13.07 2.60 -11.60
C ARG A 144 13.13 2.24 -10.12
N LYS A 145 13.59 1.04 -9.85
CA LYS A 145 13.72 0.52 -8.47
C LYS A 145 14.51 1.46 -7.56
N GLU A 146 15.73 1.80 -7.95
CA GLU A 146 16.63 2.61 -7.12
C GLU A 146 16.08 4.02 -6.85
N ILE A 147 15.39 4.62 -7.83
CA ILE A 147 14.79 5.94 -7.66
C ILE A 147 13.62 5.86 -6.68
N ALA A 148 12.78 4.82 -6.80
CA ALA A 148 11.66 4.59 -5.89
C ALA A 148 12.13 4.35 -4.45
N ILE A 149 13.16 3.52 -4.27
CA ILE A 149 13.74 3.22 -2.95
C ILE A 149 14.29 4.49 -2.31
N ASP A 150 15.08 5.27 -3.04
CA ASP A 150 15.68 6.51 -2.52
C ASP A 150 14.59 7.48 -2.07
N LYS A 151 13.53 7.61 -2.85
CA LYS A 151 12.40 8.48 -2.53
C LYS A 151 11.70 8.06 -1.23
N ILE A 152 11.45 6.77 -1.04
CA ILE A 152 10.81 6.25 0.16
C ILE A 152 11.73 6.43 1.37
N ARG A 153 13.02 6.17 1.23
CA ARG A 153 14.01 6.27 2.32
C ARG A 153 14.15 7.68 2.87
N VAL A 154 13.93 8.70 2.06
CA VAL A 154 13.93 10.09 2.54
C VAL A 154 12.89 10.29 3.65
N VAL A 155 11.73 9.64 3.54
CA VAL A 155 10.65 9.76 4.51
C VAL A 155 10.87 8.86 5.74
N PHE A 156 11.50 7.70 5.57
CA PHE A 156 11.76 6.75 6.66
C PHE A 156 12.92 7.17 7.57
N ASN A 157 13.76 8.05 7.09
CA ASN A 157 14.90 8.56 7.87
C ASN A 157 14.56 9.94 8.52
#